data_8d67792c521b2935e4584831fd7ae58a
#
_entry.id   8d67792c521b2935e4584831fd7ae58a
#
_cell.length_a   1.000
_cell.length_b   1.000
_cell.length_c   1.000
_cell.angle_alpha   90.00
_cell.angle_beta   90.00
_cell.angle_gamma   90.00
#
_symmetry.space_group_name_H-M   'P 1'
#
loop_
_entity.id
_entity.type
_entity.pdbx_description
1 polymer ?
#
loop_
_entity_poly.entity_id
_entity_poly.type
_entity_poly.pdbx_seq_one_letter_code
_entity_poly.pdbx_strand_id
1 'polypeptide(L)'
;MSANRFGHRVVEGAIRNISSDSNVNAEIKAEYYSATGTLIGTEVDIVRRLGPGKTGAFEVVYSGEQRWDIKYYKIVNLQEI
;
A
#
# COMPACT_ATOMS: atom_id res chain seq x y z
N MET A 1 6.23 6.94 -5.35
CA MET A 1 4.92 6.62 -5.96
C MET A 1 5.06 6.64 -7.47
N SER A 2 4.48 5.68 -8.13
CA SER A 2 4.55 5.54 -9.58
C SER A 2 3.15 5.52 -10.19
N ALA A 3 3.08 5.38 -11.50
CA ALA A 3 1.82 5.19 -12.21
C ALA A 3 1.93 3.92 -13.06
N ASN A 4 0.86 3.12 -13.09
CA ASN A 4 0.81 1.96 -13.96
C ASN A 4 0.39 2.39 -15.39
N ARG A 5 0.29 1.43 -16.31
CA ARG A 5 -0.06 1.70 -17.72
C ARG A 5 -1.44 2.34 -17.91
N PHE A 6 -2.31 2.30 -16.89
CA PHE A 6 -3.63 2.93 -16.92
C PHE A 6 -3.63 4.32 -16.28
N GLY A 7 -2.47 4.81 -15.83
CA GLY A 7 -2.35 6.09 -15.13
C GLY A 7 -2.80 6.04 -13.67
N HIS A 8 -3.08 4.86 -13.12
CA HIS A 8 -3.39 4.70 -11.71
C HIS A 8 -2.16 4.97 -10.86
N ARG A 9 -2.33 5.61 -9.71
CA ARG A 9 -1.24 5.89 -8.78
C ARG A 9 -0.96 4.66 -7.93
N VAL A 10 0.30 4.25 -7.91
CA VAL A 10 0.74 2.99 -7.30
C VAL A 10 1.78 3.28 -6.23
N VAL A 11 1.57 2.75 -5.03
CA VAL A 11 2.57 2.72 -3.96
C VAL A 11 3.05 1.29 -3.82
N GLU A 12 4.31 1.06 -4.12
CA GLU A 12 4.94 -0.26 -4.05
C GLU A 12 5.92 -0.31 -2.89
N GLY A 13 6.02 -1.48 -2.28
CA GLY A 13 6.97 -1.72 -1.22
C GLY A 13 7.06 -3.19 -0.87
N ALA A 14 7.74 -3.46 0.23
CA ALA A 14 7.90 -4.82 0.72
C ALA A 14 7.77 -4.84 2.24
N ILE A 15 7.23 -5.93 2.74
CA ILE A 15 7.14 -6.20 4.18
C ILE A 15 7.80 -7.54 4.47
N ARG A 16 8.30 -7.67 5.69
CA ARG A 16 8.93 -8.91 6.14
C ARG A 16 8.22 -9.47 7.36
N ASN A 17 7.97 -10.76 7.34
CA ASN A 17 7.48 -11.48 8.51
C ASN A 17 8.66 -11.77 9.44
N ILE A 18 8.70 -11.11 10.59
CA ILE A 18 9.76 -11.29 11.58
C ILE A 18 9.46 -12.40 12.60
N SER A 19 8.32 -13.06 12.48
CA SER A 19 8.02 -14.24 13.29
C SER A 19 8.99 -15.37 12.96
N SER A 20 9.30 -16.19 13.93
CA SER A 20 10.18 -17.35 13.75
C SER A 20 9.44 -18.64 13.39
N ASP A 21 8.12 -18.67 13.55
CA ASP A 21 7.38 -19.94 13.54
C ASP A 21 5.99 -19.89 12.92
N SER A 22 5.50 -18.74 12.50
CA SER A 22 4.14 -18.65 11.97
C SER A 22 4.02 -17.81 10.70
N ASN A 23 3.07 -18.20 9.85
CA ASN A 23 2.67 -17.40 8.70
C ASN A 23 1.82 -16.22 9.17
N VAL A 24 1.88 -15.12 8.44
CA VAL A 24 1.04 -13.94 8.71
C VAL A 24 0.32 -13.50 7.45
N ASN A 25 -0.82 -12.87 7.65
CA ASN A 25 -1.48 -12.06 6.64
C ASN A 25 -1.40 -10.61 7.12
N ALA A 26 -1.04 -9.70 6.24
CA ALA A 26 -0.86 -8.29 6.59
C ALA A 26 -1.67 -7.39 5.68
N GLU A 27 -2.27 -6.36 6.27
CA GLU A 27 -2.96 -5.31 5.54
C GLU A 27 -2.12 -4.04 5.56
N ILE A 28 -1.91 -3.45 4.39
CA ILE A 28 -1.21 -2.19 4.21
C ILE A 28 -2.23 -1.16 3.72
N LYS A 29 -2.35 -0.06 4.45
CA LYS A 29 -3.26 1.03 4.09
C LYS A 29 -2.46 2.27 3.73
N ALA A 30 -2.79 2.87 2.59
CA ALA A 30 -2.20 4.12 2.14
C ALA A 30 -3.28 5.19 2.00
N GLU A 31 -2.92 6.42 2.38
CA GLU A 31 -3.72 7.61 2.11
C GLU A 31 -3.03 8.44 1.03
N TYR A 32 -3.82 8.96 0.09
CA TYR A 32 -3.34 9.75 -1.03
C TYR A 32 -3.80 11.21 -0.87
N TYR A 33 -2.90 12.14 -1.14
CA TYR A 33 -3.10 13.56 -0.87
C TYR A 33 -2.80 14.43 -2.08
N SER A 34 -3.53 15.56 -2.18
CA SER A 34 -3.25 16.61 -3.15
C SER A 34 -2.06 17.47 -2.72
N ALA A 35 -1.65 18.38 -3.60
CA ALA A 35 -0.56 19.33 -3.32
C ALA A 35 -0.87 20.23 -2.11
N THR A 36 -2.13 20.47 -1.80
CA THR A 36 -2.56 21.30 -0.67
C THR A 36 -2.75 20.51 0.62
N GLY A 37 -2.48 19.21 0.61
CA GLY A 37 -2.65 18.35 1.79
C GLY A 37 -4.06 17.83 1.99
N THR A 38 -4.93 17.97 1.00
CA THR A 38 -6.29 17.43 1.06
C THR A 38 -6.28 15.92 0.79
N LEU A 39 -6.93 15.16 1.66
CA LEU A 39 -7.08 13.73 1.46
C LEU A 39 -7.96 13.47 0.24
N ILE A 40 -7.41 12.75 -0.74
CA ILE A 40 -8.14 12.36 -1.95
C ILE A 40 -8.78 11.00 -1.79
N GLY A 41 -8.07 10.06 -1.20
CA GLY A 41 -8.60 8.71 -1.02
C GLY A 41 -7.70 7.83 -0.18
N THR A 42 -8.24 6.67 0.15
CA THR A 42 -7.57 5.67 0.96
C THR A 42 -7.75 4.32 0.26
N GLU A 43 -6.67 3.57 0.14
CA GLU A 43 -6.69 2.24 -0.47
C GLU A 43 -5.87 1.27 0.36
N VAL A 44 -6.11 -0.02 0.16
CA VAL A 44 -5.43 -1.08 0.90
C VAL A 44 -4.90 -2.14 -0.05
N ASP A 45 -3.87 -2.84 0.40
CA ASP A 45 -3.44 -4.12 -0.18
C ASP A 45 -3.25 -5.14 0.94
N ILE A 46 -3.38 -6.41 0.61
CA ILE A 46 -3.23 -7.50 1.57
C ILE A 46 -2.17 -8.46 1.03
N VAL A 47 -1.15 -8.72 1.86
CA VAL A 47 -0.16 -9.76 1.60
C VAL A 47 -0.56 -10.97 2.43
N ARG A 48 -0.82 -12.09 1.74
CA ARG A 48 -1.34 -13.30 2.39
C ARG A 48 -0.27 -14.37 2.49
N ARG A 49 -0.35 -15.18 3.54
CA ARG A 49 0.45 -16.39 3.74
C ARG A 49 1.95 -16.12 3.67
N LEU A 50 2.36 -15.01 4.27
CA LEU A 50 3.77 -14.67 4.33
C LEU A 50 4.44 -15.54 5.39
N GLY A 51 5.34 -16.42 4.95
CA GLY A 51 6.04 -17.35 5.83
C GLY A 51 7.05 -16.69 6.74
N PRO A 52 7.49 -17.39 7.81
CA PRO A 52 8.47 -16.86 8.74
C PRO A 52 9.76 -16.43 8.05
N GLY A 53 10.23 -15.23 8.34
CA GLY A 53 11.46 -14.68 7.75
C GLY A 53 11.36 -14.29 6.28
N LYS A 54 10.20 -14.47 5.66
CA LYS A 54 10.01 -14.16 4.24
C LYS A 54 9.63 -12.70 4.05
N THR A 55 9.95 -12.18 2.86
CA THR A 55 9.60 -10.85 2.41
C THR A 55 8.52 -10.95 1.34
N GLY A 56 7.49 -10.15 1.46
CA GLY A 56 6.40 -10.07 0.49
C GLY A 56 6.28 -8.67 -0.09
N ALA A 57 6.04 -8.59 -1.39
CA ALA A 57 5.79 -7.32 -2.07
C ALA A 57 4.33 -6.90 -1.88
N PHE A 58 4.12 -5.60 -1.74
CA PHE A 58 2.77 -5.04 -1.76
C PHE A 58 2.66 -3.93 -2.80
N GLU A 59 1.44 -3.70 -3.24
CA GLU A 59 1.12 -2.68 -4.22
C GLU A 59 -0.24 -2.09 -3.87
N VAL A 60 -0.26 -0.82 -3.45
CA VAL A 60 -1.50 -0.11 -3.12
C VAL A 60 -1.84 0.79 -4.30
N VAL A 61 -3.01 0.57 -4.92
CA VAL A 61 -3.39 1.21 -6.18
C VAL A 61 -4.59 2.12 -5.97
N TYR A 62 -4.45 3.37 -6.36
CA TYR A 62 -5.57 4.31 -6.45
C TYR A 62 -5.96 4.50 -7.92
N SER A 63 -7.18 4.09 -8.27
CA SER A 63 -7.71 4.13 -9.64
C SER A 63 -8.85 5.12 -9.82
N GLY A 64 -9.16 5.94 -8.82
CA GLY A 64 -10.25 6.90 -8.87
C GLY A 64 -10.01 8.04 -9.86
N GLU A 65 -11.06 8.84 -10.08
CA GLU A 65 -11.01 9.93 -11.06
C GLU A 65 -10.02 11.04 -10.69
N GLN A 66 -9.76 11.22 -9.41
CA GLN A 66 -8.85 12.25 -8.91
C GLN A 66 -7.38 11.84 -8.91
N ARG A 67 -7.04 10.74 -9.56
CA ARG A 67 -5.67 10.20 -9.55
C ARG A 67 -4.62 11.20 -10.08
N TRP A 68 -5.02 12.11 -10.94
CA TRP A 68 -4.12 13.13 -11.48
C TRP A 68 -3.79 14.25 -10.50
N ASP A 69 -4.61 14.40 -9.44
CA ASP A 69 -4.43 15.43 -8.42
C ASP A 69 -3.55 14.96 -7.27
N ILE A 70 -3.19 13.68 -7.23
CA ILE A 70 -2.36 13.11 -6.17
C ILE A 70 -0.93 13.58 -6.33
N LYS A 71 -0.38 14.17 -5.26
CA LYS A 71 1.01 14.62 -5.21
C LYS A 71 1.87 13.83 -4.24
N TYR A 72 1.28 13.27 -3.19
CA TYR A 72 2.00 12.41 -2.25
C TYR A 72 1.07 11.42 -1.56
N TYR A 73 1.68 10.50 -0.83
CA TYR A 73 0.96 9.47 -0.09
C TYR A 73 1.57 9.31 1.29
N LYS A 74 0.81 8.65 2.17
CA LYS A 74 1.32 8.17 3.46
C LYS A 74 0.87 6.73 3.66
N ILE A 75 1.76 5.88 4.17
CA ILE A 75 1.37 4.60 4.72
C ILE A 75 0.89 4.86 6.14
N VAL A 76 -0.39 4.63 6.38
CA VAL A 76 -1.03 5.02 7.65
C VAL A 76 -1.34 3.84 8.53
N ASN A 77 -1.28 2.63 7.99
CA ASN A 77 -1.47 1.43 8.78
C ASN A 77 -0.74 0.25 8.14
N LEU A 78 -0.15 -0.56 8.98
CA LEU A 78 0.42 -1.85 8.64
C LEU A 78 0.06 -2.77 9.80
N GLN A 79 -0.83 -3.72 9.56
CA GLN A 79 -1.30 -4.59 10.63
C GLN A 79 -1.44 -6.02 10.17
N GLU A 80 -1.21 -6.93 11.11
CA GLU A 80 -1.50 -8.34 10.94
C GLU A 80 -3.00 -8.56 11.05
N ILE A 81 -3.54 -9.38 10.17
CA ILE A 81 -4.97 -9.69 10.13
C ILE A 81 -5.22 -11.19 10.22
#